data_e659ac7fb23064328ac5271f28a55a62
#
_entry.id   e659ac7fb23064328ac5271f28a55a62
#
_cell.length_a   1.000
_cell.length_b   1.000
_cell.length_c   1.000
_cell.angle_alpha   90.00
_cell.angle_beta   90.00
_cell.angle_gamma   90.00
#
_symmetry.space_group_name_H-M   'P 1'
#
loop_
_entity.id
_entity.type
_entity.pdbx_description
1 polymer ?
#
loop_
_entity_poly.entity_id
_entity_poly.type
_entity_poly.pdbx_seq_one_letter_code
_entity_poly.pdbx_strand_id
1 'polypeptide(L)'
;MDILNILKEACNQVYDQTRTLIGTERGNEKLGRGAGGDISRRIDIVAEACVMEVIKKHDFNPTVIAEESGRIEGKDRGFLVIDAIDGTTNASRAIPFCCCSVAYALDFKLSSVIHGAVMDLSRGDIYYASNQQGAFMNNTRIHVSKSVELGDSNNLDALVVGVNISGASPQIIMSLSKVISKANHVRHLGANALELCYFARGLLDAYIDIRGKIRATDLAAAYLIVKEAGGKLYSMDGSKLDSELGNNTKISFVTVTNDDIFARLAADMQM
;
A
#
# COMPACT_ATOMS: atom_id res chain seq x y z
N MET A 1 -13.45 16.35 -15.09
CA MET A 1 -12.77 16.38 -13.77
C MET A 1 -11.53 15.49 -13.87
N ASP A 2 -10.38 15.99 -13.48
CA ASP A 2 -9.14 15.18 -13.46
C ASP A 2 -8.95 14.59 -12.05
N ILE A 3 -9.45 13.37 -11.87
CA ILE A 3 -9.45 12.69 -10.57
C ILE A 3 -8.02 12.44 -10.08
N LEU A 4 -7.09 12.04 -10.97
CA LEU A 4 -5.71 11.81 -10.55
C LEU A 4 -5.08 13.06 -9.94
N ASN A 5 -5.30 14.22 -10.53
CA ASN A 5 -4.79 15.48 -9.96
C ASN A 5 -5.44 15.81 -8.60
N ILE A 6 -6.72 15.48 -8.40
CA ILE A 6 -7.37 15.62 -7.09
C ILE A 6 -6.69 14.70 -6.05
N LEU A 7 -6.40 13.42 -6.39
CA LEU A 7 -5.69 12.51 -5.48
C LEU A 7 -4.28 13.03 -5.14
N LYS A 8 -3.55 13.55 -6.13
CA LYS A 8 -2.21 14.12 -5.91
C LYS A 8 -2.26 15.38 -5.05
N GLU A 9 -3.25 16.23 -5.23
CA GLU A 9 -3.47 17.42 -4.39
C GLU A 9 -3.78 17.00 -2.94
N ALA A 10 -4.64 15.99 -2.75
CA ALA A 10 -4.96 15.47 -1.43
C ALA A 10 -3.70 14.93 -0.72
N CYS A 11 -2.87 14.14 -1.40
CA CYS A 11 -1.60 13.64 -0.87
C CYS A 11 -0.65 14.78 -0.48
N ASN A 12 -0.53 15.82 -1.32
CA ASN A 12 0.31 16.99 -1.01
C ASN A 12 -0.21 17.75 0.23
N GLN A 13 -1.53 17.95 0.35
CA GLN A 13 -2.12 18.59 1.51
C GLN A 13 -1.89 17.79 2.79
N VAL A 14 -2.02 16.46 2.74
CA VAL A 14 -1.68 15.57 3.85
C VAL A 14 -0.20 15.75 4.25
N TYR A 15 0.72 15.69 3.29
CA TYR A 15 2.15 15.90 3.55
C TYR A 15 2.43 17.23 4.26
N ASP A 16 1.90 18.33 3.74
CA ASP A 16 2.12 19.66 4.30
C ASP A 16 1.60 19.82 5.73
N GLN A 17 0.44 19.23 6.04
CA GLN A 17 -0.19 19.34 7.36
C GLN A 17 0.37 18.36 8.38
N THR A 18 0.84 17.17 7.94
CA THR A 18 1.27 16.12 8.88
C THR A 18 2.76 16.10 9.17
N ARG A 19 3.62 16.65 8.30
CA ARG A 19 5.09 16.65 8.49
C ARG A 19 5.55 17.27 9.83
N THR A 20 4.78 18.18 10.38
CA THR A 20 5.07 18.83 11.70
C THR A 20 4.48 18.05 12.88
N LEU A 21 3.66 17.03 12.62
CA LEU A 21 3.04 16.19 13.65
C LEU A 21 3.77 14.86 13.84
N ILE A 22 4.52 14.39 12.82
CA ILE A 22 5.27 13.12 12.89
C ILE A 22 6.24 13.13 14.08
N GLY A 23 6.15 12.11 14.93
CA GLY A 23 7.00 11.92 16.12
C GLY A 23 6.74 12.87 17.28
N THR A 24 5.72 13.73 17.22
CA THR A 24 5.40 14.68 18.29
C THR A 24 4.34 14.12 19.25
N GLU A 25 4.34 14.61 20.50
CA GLU A 25 3.30 14.29 21.48
C GLU A 25 1.90 14.66 20.96
N ARG A 26 1.80 15.84 20.32
CA ARG A 26 0.56 16.33 19.73
C ARG A 26 0.04 15.42 18.62
N GLY A 27 0.90 14.95 17.71
CA GLY A 27 0.54 14.01 16.65
C GLY A 27 0.11 12.64 17.20
N ASN A 28 0.70 12.24 18.33
CA ASN A 28 0.47 10.95 18.98
C ASN A 28 -0.74 10.92 19.92
N GLU A 29 -1.41 12.05 20.15
CA GLU A 29 -2.60 12.11 21.01
C GLU A 29 -3.67 11.13 20.52
N LYS A 30 -4.10 10.23 21.41
CA LYS A 30 -5.12 9.22 21.11
C LYS A 30 -6.52 9.85 21.16
N LEU A 31 -7.28 9.73 20.08
CA LEU A 31 -8.59 10.36 19.93
C LEU A 31 -9.76 9.37 19.83
N GLY A 32 -9.52 8.08 20.12
CA GLY A 32 -10.55 7.05 20.09
C GLY A 32 -10.16 5.84 19.24
N ARG A 33 -11.14 5.18 18.63
CA ARG A 33 -10.96 4.08 17.67
C ARG A 33 -11.56 4.46 16.34
N GLY A 34 -10.79 4.27 15.28
CA GLY A 34 -11.25 4.40 13.90
C GLY A 34 -12.18 3.25 13.50
N ALA A 35 -12.84 3.39 12.37
CA ALA A 35 -13.71 2.38 11.79
C ALA A 35 -12.94 1.10 11.41
N GLY A 36 -11.63 1.20 11.15
CA GLY A 36 -10.72 0.07 10.95
C GLY A 36 -10.43 -0.75 12.21
N GLY A 37 -10.84 -0.25 13.41
CA GLY A 37 -10.71 -0.93 14.69
C GLY A 37 -9.43 -0.62 15.47
N ASP A 38 -8.49 0.09 14.88
CA ASP A 38 -7.24 0.54 15.51
C ASP A 38 -7.43 1.83 16.31
N ILE A 39 -6.44 2.19 17.15
CA ILE A 39 -6.48 3.44 17.91
C ILE A 39 -6.13 4.59 16.98
N SER A 40 -7.09 5.48 16.74
CA SER A 40 -6.89 6.73 16.00
C SER A 40 -6.02 7.71 16.78
N ARG A 41 -5.06 8.28 16.10
CA ARG A 41 -4.23 9.36 16.64
C ARG A 41 -4.62 10.68 15.99
N ARG A 42 -4.23 11.78 16.59
CA ARG A 42 -4.49 13.11 16.01
C ARG A 42 -3.95 13.24 14.57
N ILE A 43 -2.77 12.67 14.29
CA ILE A 43 -2.16 12.72 12.97
C ILE A 43 -3.04 12.03 11.92
N ASP A 44 -3.65 10.88 12.25
CA ASP A 44 -4.53 10.11 11.36
C ASP A 44 -5.79 10.91 11.03
N ILE A 45 -6.42 11.50 12.05
CA ILE A 45 -7.63 12.33 11.88
C ILE A 45 -7.35 13.60 11.07
N VAL A 46 -6.21 14.28 11.32
CA VAL A 46 -5.80 15.46 10.56
C VAL A 46 -5.55 15.09 9.09
N ALA A 47 -4.86 13.98 8.86
CA ALA A 47 -4.54 13.50 7.52
C ALA A 47 -5.82 13.17 6.72
N GLU A 48 -6.75 12.41 7.31
CA GLU A 48 -8.00 12.06 6.63
C GLU A 48 -8.87 13.31 6.37
N ALA A 49 -8.92 14.25 7.31
CA ALA A 49 -9.63 15.52 7.12
C ALA A 49 -9.07 16.32 5.92
N CYS A 50 -7.75 16.32 5.71
CA CYS A 50 -7.13 16.98 4.54
C CYS A 50 -7.64 16.38 3.22
N VAL A 51 -7.75 15.06 3.12
CA VAL A 51 -8.30 14.41 1.91
C VAL A 51 -9.75 14.83 1.70
N MET A 52 -10.56 14.81 2.77
CA MET A 52 -11.98 15.19 2.71
C MET A 52 -12.18 16.67 2.32
N GLU A 53 -11.30 17.57 2.77
CA GLU A 53 -11.32 18.98 2.37
C GLU A 53 -11.04 19.16 0.87
N VAL A 54 -10.06 18.44 0.34
CA VAL A 54 -9.71 18.52 -1.09
C VAL A 54 -10.86 18.02 -1.97
N ILE A 55 -11.46 16.85 -1.69
CA ILE A 55 -12.57 16.36 -2.49
C ILE A 55 -13.77 17.31 -2.43
N LYS A 56 -14.05 17.92 -1.28
CA LYS A 56 -15.10 18.92 -1.12
C LYS A 56 -14.81 20.19 -1.93
N LYS A 57 -13.55 20.67 -1.93
CA LYS A 57 -13.10 21.84 -2.72
C LYS A 57 -13.37 21.64 -4.22
N HIS A 58 -13.23 20.41 -4.72
CA HIS A 58 -13.45 20.07 -6.12
C HIS A 58 -14.89 19.65 -6.44
N ASP A 59 -15.83 19.77 -5.48
CA ASP A 59 -17.20 19.28 -5.59
C ASP A 59 -17.25 17.81 -6.07
N PHE A 60 -16.28 17.02 -5.61
CA PHE A 60 -16.15 15.59 -5.89
C PHE A 60 -16.65 14.79 -4.69
N ASN A 61 -17.73 14.03 -4.87
CA ASN A 61 -18.47 13.38 -3.78
C ASN A 61 -18.72 11.89 -4.06
N PRO A 62 -17.65 11.07 -4.26
CA PRO A 62 -17.78 9.61 -4.41
C PRO A 62 -18.09 8.96 -3.05
N THR A 63 -18.49 7.69 -3.05
CA THR A 63 -18.54 6.92 -1.81
C THR A 63 -17.12 6.77 -1.27
N VAL A 64 -16.88 7.23 -0.04
CA VAL A 64 -15.58 7.15 0.63
C VAL A 64 -15.49 5.85 1.44
N ILE A 65 -14.33 5.21 1.40
CA ILE A 65 -13.94 4.08 2.25
C ILE A 65 -12.61 4.45 2.89
N ALA A 66 -12.65 4.80 4.15
CA ALA A 66 -11.50 5.31 4.89
C ALA A 66 -11.23 4.49 6.15
N GLU A 67 -9.98 4.49 6.61
CA GLU A 67 -9.59 3.76 7.81
C GLU A 67 -10.24 4.33 9.07
N GLU A 68 -10.28 5.67 9.19
CA GLU A 68 -10.75 6.34 10.40
C GLU A 68 -12.26 6.54 10.40
N SER A 69 -12.82 7.15 9.37
CA SER A 69 -14.26 7.46 9.27
C SER A 69 -15.12 6.30 8.75
N GLY A 70 -14.50 5.27 8.19
CA GLY A 70 -15.24 4.13 7.61
C GLY A 70 -15.85 4.44 6.25
N ARG A 71 -17.07 3.94 6.04
CA ARG A 71 -17.81 4.15 4.78
C ARG A 71 -18.73 5.34 4.89
N ILE A 72 -18.56 6.29 3.96
CA ILE A 72 -19.41 7.49 3.82
C ILE A 72 -20.00 7.47 2.41
N GLU A 73 -21.34 7.40 2.31
CA GLU A 73 -22.03 7.38 1.02
C GLU A 73 -21.91 8.73 0.31
N GLY A 74 -21.50 8.69 -0.96
CA GLY A 74 -21.43 9.84 -1.85
C GLY A 74 -22.56 9.84 -2.88
N LYS A 75 -22.61 10.91 -3.70
CA LYS A 75 -23.58 11.08 -4.79
C LYS A 75 -23.01 10.76 -6.15
N ASP A 76 -21.68 10.86 -6.27
CA ASP A 76 -20.96 10.60 -7.51
C ASP A 76 -20.67 9.09 -7.66
N ARG A 77 -20.43 8.69 -8.90
CA ARG A 77 -20.05 7.33 -9.20
C ARG A 77 -18.68 6.98 -8.60
N GLY A 78 -18.54 5.74 -8.17
CA GLY A 78 -17.27 5.14 -7.76
C GLY A 78 -16.94 5.32 -6.27
N PHE A 79 -15.74 4.89 -5.93
CA PHE A 79 -15.28 4.74 -4.55
C PHE A 79 -13.93 5.43 -4.40
N LEU A 80 -13.80 6.28 -3.39
CA LEU A 80 -12.54 6.84 -2.94
C LEU A 80 -12.06 6.02 -1.74
N VAL A 81 -10.91 5.37 -1.87
CA VAL A 81 -10.34 4.50 -0.84
C VAL A 81 -9.15 5.25 -0.22
N ILE A 82 -9.16 5.39 1.10
CA ILE A 82 -8.22 6.24 1.84
C ILE A 82 -7.59 5.45 2.98
N ASP A 83 -6.28 5.42 3.02
CA ASP A 83 -5.46 5.26 4.22
C ASP A 83 -4.57 6.51 4.32
N ALA A 84 -4.97 7.44 5.16
CA ALA A 84 -4.31 8.73 5.21
C ALA A 84 -2.93 8.68 5.88
N ILE A 85 -2.67 7.66 6.74
CA ILE A 85 -1.36 7.41 7.36
C ILE A 85 -1.10 5.89 7.43
N ASP A 86 -0.66 5.29 6.33
CA ASP A 86 -0.07 3.94 6.39
C ASP A 86 1.30 3.99 7.09
N GLY A 87 1.46 3.15 8.10
CA GLY A 87 2.63 3.17 8.97
C GLY A 87 2.48 4.10 10.18
N THR A 88 1.29 4.21 10.80
CA THR A 88 1.02 5.03 12.00
C THR A 88 2.02 4.77 13.14
N THR A 89 2.48 3.52 13.32
CA THR A 89 3.51 3.19 14.31
C THR A 89 4.83 3.88 13.99
N ASN A 90 5.24 3.91 12.73
CA ASN A 90 6.45 4.59 12.28
C ASN A 90 6.31 6.11 12.44
N ALA A 91 5.19 6.67 11.95
CA ALA A 91 4.88 8.09 12.10
C ALA A 91 4.93 8.52 13.58
N SER A 92 4.34 7.71 14.48
CA SER A 92 4.32 8.01 15.93
C SER A 92 5.69 7.99 16.60
N ARG A 93 6.64 7.25 16.04
CA ARG A 93 8.00 7.07 16.56
C ARG A 93 9.05 7.86 15.80
N ALA A 94 8.67 8.73 14.88
CA ALA A 94 9.55 9.45 13.95
C ALA A 94 10.48 8.52 13.15
N ILE A 95 10.04 7.29 12.89
CA ILE A 95 10.72 6.39 11.94
C ILE A 95 10.33 6.88 10.54
N PRO A 96 11.30 7.26 9.68
CA PRO A 96 11.03 7.95 8.41
C PRO A 96 10.54 6.97 7.32
N PHE A 97 9.46 6.25 7.59
CA PHE A 97 8.82 5.32 6.67
C PHE A 97 7.32 5.21 6.94
N CYS A 98 6.55 6.15 6.43
CA CYS A 98 5.09 6.19 6.46
C CYS A 98 4.58 6.94 5.24
N CYS A 99 3.33 6.70 4.84
CA CYS A 99 2.77 7.31 3.64
C CYS A 99 1.29 7.62 3.77
N CYS A 100 0.79 8.48 2.86
CA CYS A 100 -0.61 8.65 2.56
C CYS A 100 -0.94 7.85 1.29
N SER A 101 -1.99 7.05 1.31
CA SER A 101 -2.45 6.20 0.22
C SER A 101 -3.89 6.54 -0.14
N VAL A 102 -4.14 6.98 -1.39
CA VAL A 102 -5.46 7.37 -1.87
C VAL A 102 -5.71 6.75 -3.24
N ALA A 103 -6.85 6.07 -3.42
CA ALA A 103 -7.22 5.44 -4.69
C ALA A 103 -8.66 5.77 -5.09
N TYR A 104 -8.92 5.75 -6.40
CA TYR A 104 -10.26 5.85 -6.94
C TYR A 104 -10.60 4.63 -7.80
N ALA A 105 -11.72 3.98 -7.49
CA ALA A 105 -12.24 2.80 -8.14
C ALA A 105 -13.62 3.04 -8.74
N LEU A 106 -13.92 2.40 -9.87
CA LEU A 106 -15.25 2.50 -10.52
C LEU A 106 -16.28 1.54 -9.92
N ASP A 107 -15.84 0.48 -9.25
CA ASP A 107 -16.64 -0.55 -8.62
C ASP A 107 -16.01 -0.97 -7.28
N PHE A 108 -16.71 -1.75 -6.46
CA PHE A 108 -16.31 -2.15 -5.11
C PHE A 108 -15.27 -3.30 -5.11
N LYS A 109 -14.22 -3.20 -5.97
CA LYS A 109 -13.16 -4.21 -6.10
C LYS A 109 -11.80 -3.58 -6.37
N LEU A 110 -10.71 -4.24 -5.95
CA LEU A 110 -9.33 -3.83 -6.24
C LEU A 110 -9.08 -3.77 -7.75
N SER A 111 -9.58 -4.72 -8.53
CA SER A 111 -9.41 -4.76 -9.99
C SER A 111 -10.05 -3.58 -10.73
N SER A 112 -10.97 -2.87 -10.09
CA SER A 112 -11.66 -1.69 -10.63
C SER A 112 -11.00 -0.35 -10.28
N VAL A 113 -9.88 -0.36 -9.54
CA VAL A 113 -9.09 0.85 -9.26
C VAL A 113 -8.51 1.39 -10.56
N ILE A 114 -8.79 2.66 -10.85
CA ILE A 114 -8.35 3.32 -12.10
C ILE A 114 -7.38 4.49 -11.86
N HIS A 115 -7.32 5.04 -10.65
CA HIS A 115 -6.32 6.02 -10.24
C HIS A 115 -5.83 5.69 -8.83
N GLY A 116 -4.54 5.84 -8.59
CA GLY A 116 -3.92 5.67 -7.28
C GLY A 116 -2.76 6.64 -7.08
N ALA A 117 -2.63 7.16 -5.87
CA ALA A 117 -1.51 7.99 -5.45
C ALA A 117 -1.06 7.57 -4.04
N VAL A 118 0.25 7.48 -3.85
CA VAL A 118 0.90 7.21 -2.56
C VAL A 118 1.99 8.26 -2.35
N MET A 119 1.93 8.98 -1.22
CA MET A 119 2.91 10.01 -0.84
C MET A 119 3.77 9.51 0.30
N ASP A 120 5.08 9.41 0.10
CA ASP A 120 6.05 9.23 1.19
C ASP A 120 6.06 10.49 2.06
N LEU A 121 5.51 10.40 3.26
CA LEU A 121 5.38 11.53 4.19
C LEU A 121 6.71 11.94 4.85
N SER A 122 7.76 11.13 4.67
CA SER A 122 9.09 11.44 5.20
C SER A 122 9.94 12.20 4.18
N ARG A 123 9.75 11.93 2.88
CA ARG A 123 10.58 12.46 1.79
C ARG A 123 9.85 13.44 0.88
N GLY A 124 8.51 13.39 0.85
CA GLY A 124 7.69 14.16 -0.09
C GLY A 124 7.72 13.59 -1.53
N ASP A 125 8.18 12.35 -1.70
CA ASP A 125 8.12 11.67 -3.00
C ASP A 125 6.71 11.14 -3.23
N ILE A 126 6.12 11.43 -4.41
CA ILE A 126 4.78 10.95 -4.77
C ILE A 126 4.83 9.89 -5.85
N TYR A 127 4.26 8.72 -5.56
CA TYR A 127 4.02 7.62 -6.49
C TYR A 127 2.57 7.67 -6.97
N TYR A 128 2.34 7.47 -8.26
CA TYR A 128 0.98 7.47 -8.79
C TYR A 128 0.87 6.65 -10.07
N ALA A 129 -0.35 6.21 -10.35
CA ALA A 129 -0.70 5.52 -11.59
C ALA A 129 -2.12 5.84 -12.03
N SER A 130 -2.35 5.73 -13.33
CA SER A 130 -3.67 5.61 -13.94
C SER A 130 -3.74 4.32 -14.74
N ASN A 131 -4.91 3.68 -14.76
CA ASN A 131 -5.12 2.42 -15.47
C ASN A 131 -4.68 2.52 -16.94
N GLN A 132 -3.80 1.62 -17.38
CA GLN A 132 -3.20 1.55 -18.71
C GLN A 132 -2.33 2.77 -19.12
N GLN A 133 -1.86 3.57 -18.17
CA GLN A 133 -1.00 4.72 -18.46
C GLN A 133 0.41 4.59 -17.87
N GLY A 134 0.65 3.53 -17.09
CA GLY A 134 1.91 3.27 -16.40
C GLY A 134 1.96 3.91 -15.01
N ALA A 135 3.03 3.60 -14.30
CA ALA A 135 3.30 4.11 -12.96
C ALA A 135 4.44 5.14 -12.98
N PHE A 136 4.35 6.11 -12.08
CA PHE A 136 5.29 7.23 -12.01
C PHE A 136 5.68 7.53 -10.55
N MET A 137 6.89 8.06 -10.38
CA MET A 137 7.36 8.71 -9.17
C MET A 137 7.87 10.11 -9.54
N ASN A 138 7.33 11.16 -8.92
CA ASN A 138 7.72 12.55 -9.20
C ASN A 138 7.79 12.87 -10.71
N ASN A 139 6.80 12.42 -11.48
CA ASN A 139 6.71 12.53 -12.94
C ASN A 139 7.73 11.69 -13.75
N THR A 140 8.59 10.91 -13.10
CA THR A 140 9.46 9.95 -13.78
C THR A 140 8.77 8.58 -13.82
N ARG A 141 8.69 7.97 -15.01
CA ARG A 141 8.11 6.63 -15.15
C ARG A 141 8.94 5.61 -14.39
N ILE A 142 8.26 4.72 -13.66
CA ILE A 142 8.90 3.66 -12.90
C ILE A 142 8.46 2.28 -13.43
N HIS A 143 9.32 1.30 -13.20
CA HIS A 143 9.07 -0.10 -13.53
C HIS A 143 9.62 -0.97 -12.40
N VAL A 144 9.02 -2.14 -12.21
CA VAL A 144 9.59 -3.19 -11.35
C VAL A 144 11.00 -3.56 -11.82
N SER A 145 11.80 -4.13 -10.94
CA SER A 145 13.12 -4.66 -11.30
C SER A 145 13.00 -5.52 -12.57
N LYS A 146 13.79 -5.21 -13.59
CA LYS A 146 13.96 -6.12 -14.72
C LYS A 146 14.59 -7.36 -14.13
N SER A 147 13.82 -8.39 -13.98
CA SER A 147 14.10 -9.63 -13.26
C SER A 147 15.58 -9.88 -13.10
N VAL A 148 16.03 -10.08 -11.88
CA VAL A 148 17.18 -10.97 -11.68
C VAL A 148 16.79 -12.20 -12.48
N GLU A 149 17.39 -12.39 -13.68
CA GLU A 149 17.30 -13.66 -14.37
C GLU A 149 17.76 -14.64 -13.30
N LEU A 150 16.82 -15.42 -12.76
CA LEU A 150 17.16 -16.54 -11.91
C LEU A 150 18.00 -17.41 -12.85
N GLY A 151 19.32 -17.21 -12.84
CA GLY A 151 20.23 -18.03 -13.62
C GLY A 151 19.95 -19.51 -13.35
N ASP A 152 20.67 -20.43 -13.99
CA ASP A 152 20.49 -21.89 -13.84
C ASP A 152 20.41 -22.40 -12.38
N SER A 153 20.68 -21.54 -11.37
CA SER A 153 20.69 -21.89 -9.95
C SER A 153 19.34 -21.83 -9.24
N ASN A 154 18.25 -21.34 -9.84
CA ASN A 154 16.93 -21.25 -9.17
C ASN A 154 16.98 -20.68 -7.73
N ASN A 155 17.90 -19.75 -7.45
CA ASN A 155 18.29 -19.39 -6.11
C ASN A 155 17.69 -18.04 -5.70
N LEU A 156 17.13 -17.95 -4.50
CA LEU A 156 16.61 -16.72 -3.91
C LEU A 156 17.72 -15.80 -3.37
N ASP A 157 18.99 -16.25 -3.37
CA ASP A 157 20.14 -15.54 -2.81
C ASP A 157 20.51 -14.23 -3.52
N ALA A 158 19.90 -13.95 -4.68
CA ALA A 158 20.03 -12.67 -5.37
C ALA A 158 18.91 -11.68 -5.02
N LEU A 159 17.81 -12.14 -4.37
CA LEU A 159 16.61 -11.33 -4.19
C LEU A 159 16.66 -10.45 -2.93
N VAL A 160 16.14 -9.24 -3.06
CA VAL A 160 15.75 -8.37 -1.94
C VAL A 160 14.26 -8.50 -1.73
N VAL A 161 13.85 -9.14 -0.61
CA VAL A 161 12.46 -9.49 -0.34
C VAL A 161 11.89 -8.62 0.79
N GLY A 162 10.80 -7.92 0.53
CA GLY A 162 9.97 -7.30 1.56
C GLY A 162 9.07 -8.35 2.21
N VAL A 163 8.99 -8.38 3.53
CA VAL A 163 8.15 -9.32 4.27
C VAL A 163 7.48 -8.63 5.44
N ASN A 164 6.17 -8.65 5.53
CA ASN A 164 5.50 -8.15 6.72
C ASN A 164 5.17 -9.29 7.70
N ILE A 165 5.82 -9.29 8.85
CA ILE A 165 5.68 -10.31 9.91
C ILE A 165 5.14 -9.76 11.23
N SER A 166 4.75 -8.47 11.30
CA SER A 166 4.22 -7.86 12.52
C SER A 166 2.96 -8.55 13.01
N GLY A 167 3.04 -9.18 14.19
CA GLY A 167 1.95 -9.94 14.79
C GLY A 167 1.54 -11.17 13.97
N ALA A 168 2.44 -11.75 13.19
CA ALA A 168 2.25 -13.04 12.53
C ALA A 168 2.20 -14.17 13.56
N SER A 169 1.43 -15.22 13.27
CA SER A 169 1.45 -16.45 14.09
C SER A 169 2.75 -17.22 13.92
N PRO A 170 3.14 -18.08 14.90
CA PRO A 170 4.31 -18.94 14.74
C PRO A 170 4.29 -19.78 13.46
N GLN A 171 3.11 -20.24 13.03
CA GLN A 171 2.93 -21.03 11.82
C GLN A 171 3.29 -20.20 10.56
N ILE A 172 2.86 -18.95 10.51
CA ILE A 172 3.21 -18.02 9.41
C ILE A 172 4.72 -17.76 9.40
N ILE A 173 5.34 -17.54 10.56
CA ILE A 173 6.80 -17.34 10.65
C ILE A 173 7.53 -18.59 10.15
N MET A 174 7.07 -19.77 10.54
CA MET A 174 7.66 -21.03 10.07
C MET A 174 7.53 -21.23 8.56
N SER A 175 6.37 -20.91 7.95
CA SER A 175 6.20 -20.98 6.50
C SER A 175 7.12 -20.03 5.74
N LEU A 176 7.42 -18.87 6.30
CA LEU A 176 8.32 -17.87 5.71
C LEU A 176 9.80 -18.17 5.96
N SER A 177 10.15 -19.09 6.88
CA SER A 177 11.52 -19.31 7.35
C SER A 177 12.50 -19.66 6.22
N LYS A 178 12.08 -20.48 5.25
CA LYS A 178 12.90 -20.83 4.09
C LYS A 178 13.17 -19.63 3.17
N VAL A 179 12.14 -18.82 2.91
CA VAL A 179 12.29 -17.60 2.11
C VAL A 179 13.24 -16.64 2.81
N ILE A 180 13.04 -16.39 4.12
CA ILE A 180 13.87 -15.48 4.92
C ILE A 180 15.32 -15.94 4.95
N SER A 181 15.57 -17.26 5.08
CA SER A 181 16.94 -17.81 5.15
C SER A 181 17.67 -17.87 3.82
N LYS A 182 16.95 -17.87 2.69
CA LYS A 182 17.53 -17.97 1.35
C LYS A 182 17.63 -16.63 0.63
N ALA A 183 16.78 -15.66 0.96
CA ALA A 183 16.85 -14.34 0.34
C ALA A 183 18.18 -13.64 0.67
N ASN A 184 18.74 -12.93 -0.30
CA ASN A 184 19.95 -12.13 -0.10
C ASN A 184 19.76 -11.09 1.02
N HIS A 185 18.64 -10.36 0.92
CA HIS A 185 18.26 -9.40 1.96
C HIS A 185 16.76 -9.44 2.21
N VAL A 186 16.38 -9.35 3.49
CA VAL A 186 14.99 -9.20 3.90
C VAL A 186 14.76 -7.79 4.44
N ARG A 187 13.62 -7.20 4.09
CA ARG A 187 13.15 -5.91 4.60
C ARG A 187 11.78 -6.07 5.25
N HIS A 188 11.59 -5.36 6.34
CA HIS A 188 10.32 -5.19 7.02
C HIS A 188 10.25 -3.73 7.49
N LEU A 189 9.63 -2.88 6.70
CA LEU A 189 9.69 -1.43 6.89
C LEU A 189 8.45 -0.86 7.57
N GLY A 190 7.30 -1.55 7.48
CA GLY A 190 6.13 -1.31 8.32
C GLY A 190 5.15 -0.26 7.79
N ALA A 191 5.14 0.00 6.48
CA ALA A 191 4.11 0.74 5.76
C ALA A 191 3.88 0.02 4.42
N ASN A 192 2.76 -0.68 4.29
CA ASN A 192 2.55 -1.63 3.20
C ASN A 192 2.45 -0.96 1.83
N ALA A 193 1.70 0.14 1.74
CA ALA A 193 1.55 0.87 0.48
C ALA A 193 2.90 1.44 0.00
N LEU A 194 3.74 1.93 0.92
CA LEU A 194 5.06 2.47 0.55
C LEU A 194 6.05 1.36 0.19
N GLU A 195 6.04 0.22 0.89
CA GLU A 195 6.87 -0.95 0.53
C GLU A 195 6.52 -1.47 -0.87
N LEU A 196 5.23 -1.49 -1.23
CA LEU A 196 4.78 -1.83 -2.58
C LEU A 196 5.20 -0.79 -3.63
N CYS A 197 5.24 0.50 -3.28
CA CYS A 197 5.79 1.53 -4.16
C CYS A 197 7.31 1.34 -4.36
N TYR A 198 8.03 0.91 -3.34
CA TYR A 198 9.45 0.56 -3.46
C TYR A 198 9.64 -0.67 -4.37
N PHE A 199 8.78 -1.68 -4.25
CA PHE A 199 8.73 -2.79 -5.19
C PHE A 199 8.46 -2.30 -6.62
N ALA A 200 7.44 -1.45 -6.83
CA ALA A 200 7.08 -0.91 -8.14
C ALA A 200 8.23 -0.10 -8.80
N ARG A 201 9.13 0.47 -7.98
CA ARG A 201 10.34 1.19 -8.41
C ARG A 201 11.54 0.26 -8.64
N GLY A 202 11.42 -1.04 -8.39
CA GLY A 202 12.50 -2.01 -8.55
C GLY A 202 13.55 -2.01 -7.42
N LEU A 203 13.18 -1.53 -6.22
CA LEU A 203 14.05 -1.57 -5.02
C LEU A 203 13.85 -2.85 -4.20
N LEU A 204 12.76 -3.56 -4.43
CA LEU A 204 12.46 -4.89 -3.93
C LEU A 204 12.12 -5.79 -5.11
N ASP A 205 12.50 -7.06 -5.06
CA ASP A 205 12.23 -8.07 -6.09
C ASP A 205 10.96 -8.86 -5.81
N ALA A 206 10.55 -8.92 -4.54
CA ALA A 206 9.28 -9.48 -4.09
C ALA A 206 8.79 -8.78 -2.82
N TYR A 207 7.47 -8.85 -2.56
CA TYR A 207 6.87 -8.44 -1.30
C TYR A 207 5.83 -9.47 -0.85
N ILE A 208 5.88 -9.86 0.43
CA ILE A 208 5.05 -10.94 0.99
C ILE A 208 4.33 -10.46 2.24
N ASP A 209 3.01 -10.52 2.23
CA ASP A 209 2.19 -10.41 3.44
C ASP A 209 1.10 -11.48 3.46
N ILE A 210 1.33 -12.51 4.24
CA ILE A 210 0.42 -13.67 4.35
C ILE A 210 -0.27 -13.77 5.71
N ARG A 211 -0.30 -12.65 6.45
CA ARG A 211 -0.86 -12.60 7.81
C ARG A 211 -2.40 -12.56 7.85
N GLY A 212 -3.07 -12.27 6.72
CA GLY A 212 -4.51 -12.00 6.70
C GLY A 212 -4.89 -10.77 7.53
N LYS A 213 -4.09 -9.71 7.46
CA LYS A 213 -4.28 -8.47 8.24
C LYS A 213 -4.42 -7.22 7.40
N ILE A 214 -3.92 -7.24 6.16
CA ILE A 214 -3.99 -6.10 5.24
C ILE A 214 -5.45 -5.82 4.90
N ARG A 215 -5.82 -4.55 4.90
CA ARG A 215 -7.12 -4.06 4.44
C ARG A 215 -7.00 -3.54 3.00
N ALA A 216 -8.13 -3.40 2.32
CA ALA A 216 -8.14 -2.81 0.98
C ALA A 216 -7.68 -1.35 0.99
N THR A 217 -7.91 -0.60 2.08
CA THR A 217 -7.43 0.78 2.28
C THR A 217 -5.91 0.87 2.21
N ASP A 218 -5.22 -0.11 2.81
CA ASP A 218 -3.75 -0.17 2.87
C ASP A 218 -3.15 -0.56 1.50
N LEU A 219 -3.96 -1.13 0.59
CA LEU A 219 -3.49 -1.76 -0.64
C LEU A 219 -3.93 -1.07 -1.93
N ALA A 220 -5.12 -0.45 -1.97
CA ALA A 220 -5.80 -0.09 -3.22
C ALA A 220 -4.96 0.78 -4.17
N ALA A 221 -4.31 1.84 -3.69
CA ALA A 221 -3.47 2.69 -4.52
C ALA A 221 -2.20 1.96 -4.99
N ALA A 222 -1.51 1.29 -4.07
CA ALA A 222 -0.29 0.56 -4.36
C ALA A 222 -0.53 -0.65 -5.29
N TYR A 223 -1.70 -1.30 -5.21
CA TYR A 223 -2.12 -2.35 -6.13
C TYR A 223 -2.07 -1.88 -7.60
N LEU A 224 -2.67 -0.72 -7.89
CA LEU A 224 -2.63 -0.16 -9.24
C LEU A 224 -1.21 0.24 -9.63
N ILE A 225 -0.46 0.90 -8.74
CA ILE A 225 0.92 1.34 -9.01
C ILE A 225 1.81 0.15 -9.35
N VAL A 226 1.73 -0.94 -8.58
CA VAL A 226 2.47 -2.17 -8.85
C VAL A 226 2.09 -2.77 -10.20
N LYS A 227 0.80 -2.89 -10.48
CA LYS A 227 0.29 -3.44 -11.75
C LYS A 227 0.77 -2.62 -12.95
N GLU A 228 0.68 -1.29 -12.88
CA GLU A 228 1.09 -0.38 -13.93
C GLU A 228 2.62 -0.28 -14.10
N ALA A 229 3.38 -0.62 -13.05
CA ALA A 229 4.84 -0.78 -13.11
C ALA A 229 5.28 -2.12 -13.71
N GLY A 230 4.36 -3.05 -13.97
CA GLY A 230 4.62 -4.38 -14.55
C GLY A 230 4.77 -5.50 -13.51
N GLY A 231 4.49 -5.24 -12.24
CA GLY A 231 4.47 -6.25 -11.18
C GLY A 231 3.20 -7.12 -11.20
N LYS A 232 3.28 -8.25 -10.54
CA LYS A 232 2.19 -9.23 -10.42
C LYS A 232 1.85 -9.44 -8.95
N LEU A 233 0.55 -9.46 -8.64
CA LEU A 233 0.05 -9.72 -7.28
C LEU A 233 -0.79 -10.99 -7.31
N TYR A 234 -0.48 -11.91 -6.39
CA TYR A 234 -1.15 -13.20 -6.27
C TYR A 234 -1.75 -13.38 -4.89
N SER A 235 -2.94 -13.96 -4.86
CA SER A 235 -3.54 -14.52 -3.65
C SER A 235 -2.83 -15.80 -3.24
N MET A 236 -3.12 -16.30 -2.02
CA MET A 236 -2.47 -17.50 -1.47
C MET A 236 -2.80 -18.78 -2.25
N ASP A 237 -3.86 -18.80 -3.03
CA ASP A 237 -4.24 -19.92 -3.91
C ASP A 237 -3.58 -19.85 -5.31
N GLY A 238 -2.69 -18.88 -5.54
CA GLY A 238 -2.01 -18.66 -6.82
C GLY A 238 -2.84 -17.94 -7.88
N SER A 239 -4.06 -17.55 -7.57
CA SER A 239 -4.87 -16.71 -8.46
C SER A 239 -4.37 -15.26 -8.45
N LYS A 240 -4.71 -14.50 -9.50
CA LYS A 240 -4.46 -13.05 -9.49
C LYS A 240 -5.23 -12.41 -8.34
N LEU A 241 -4.55 -11.57 -7.58
CA LEU A 241 -5.17 -10.88 -6.45
C LEU A 241 -6.33 -10.00 -6.91
N ASP A 242 -7.50 -10.26 -6.36
CA ASP A 242 -8.65 -9.35 -6.38
C ASP A 242 -9.39 -9.47 -5.04
N SER A 243 -10.03 -8.41 -4.61
CA SER A 243 -10.73 -8.35 -3.32
C SER A 243 -11.71 -7.20 -3.30
N GLU A 244 -12.73 -7.29 -2.45
CA GLU A 244 -13.61 -6.17 -2.16
C GLU A 244 -12.86 -5.04 -1.43
N LEU A 245 -13.29 -3.79 -1.67
CA LEU A 245 -12.70 -2.58 -1.07
C LEU A 245 -13.15 -2.30 0.38
N GLY A 246 -13.72 -3.29 1.06
CA GLY A 246 -14.24 -3.13 2.42
C GLY A 246 -13.17 -3.15 3.51
N ASN A 247 -13.35 -2.35 4.56
CA ASN A 247 -12.45 -2.32 5.74
C ASN A 247 -12.40 -3.65 6.49
N ASN A 248 -13.41 -4.49 6.35
CA ASN A 248 -13.50 -5.79 7.01
C ASN A 248 -12.82 -6.92 6.23
N THR A 249 -12.52 -6.71 4.95
CA THR A 249 -11.84 -7.71 4.13
C THR A 249 -10.37 -7.75 4.49
N LYS A 250 -9.90 -8.92 4.93
CA LYS A 250 -8.50 -9.16 5.29
C LYS A 250 -7.80 -9.91 4.16
N ILE A 251 -6.70 -9.36 3.70
CA ILE A 251 -5.98 -9.80 2.50
C ILE A 251 -4.64 -10.43 2.89
N SER A 252 -4.30 -11.52 2.22
CA SER A 252 -2.96 -12.12 2.17
C SER A 252 -2.53 -12.19 0.72
N PHE A 253 -1.29 -11.81 0.42
CA PHE A 253 -0.82 -11.78 -0.95
C PHE A 253 0.71 -11.87 -1.08
N VAL A 254 1.13 -12.21 -2.28
CA VAL A 254 2.53 -12.19 -2.71
C VAL A 254 2.64 -11.31 -3.95
N THR A 255 3.61 -10.40 -3.95
CA THR A 255 3.92 -9.52 -5.08
C THR A 255 5.28 -9.88 -5.65
N VAL A 256 5.36 -10.06 -6.96
CA VAL A 256 6.58 -10.50 -7.66
C VAL A 256 6.72 -9.81 -9.02
N THR A 257 7.94 -9.82 -9.55
CA THR A 257 8.21 -9.27 -10.88
C THR A 257 7.79 -10.23 -12.00
N ASN A 258 7.84 -11.55 -11.77
CA ASN A 258 7.47 -12.57 -12.76
C ASN A 258 6.94 -13.86 -12.10
N ASP A 259 6.41 -14.78 -12.93
CA ASP A 259 5.81 -16.03 -12.46
C ASP A 259 6.81 -17.04 -11.91
N ASP A 260 8.07 -17.01 -12.37
CA ASP A 260 9.10 -17.94 -11.92
C ASP A 260 9.48 -17.65 -10.45
N ILE A 261 9.59 -16.36 -10.10
CA ILE A 261 9.81 -15.94 -8.70
C ILE A 261 8.61 -16.35 -7.84
N PHE A 262 7.36 -16.18 -8.34
CA PHE A 262 6.18 -16.61 -7.60
C PHE A 262 6.20 -18.11 -7.33
N ALA A 263 6.40 -18.93 -8.36
CA ALA A 263 6.44 -20.40 -8.23
C ALA A 263 7.50 -20.84 -7.22
N ARG A 264 8.65 -20.19 -7.22
CA ARG A 264 9.74 -20.48 -6.28
C ARG A 264 9.39 -20.13 -4.85
N LEU A 265 8.86 -18.91 -4.63
CA LEU A 265 8.41 -18.48 -3.29
C LEU A 265 7.29 -19.37 -2.76
N ALA A 266 6.32 -19.73 -3.60
CA ALA A 266 5.21 -20.62 -3.24
C ALA A 266 5.72 -22.00 -2.81
N ALA A 267 6.68 -22.59 -3.54
CA ALA A 267 7.29 -23.87 -3.18
C ALA A 267 8.05 -23.81 -1.83
N ASP A 268 8.77 -22.72 -1.56
CA ASP A 268 9.50 -22.56 -0.30
C ASP A 268 8.57 -22.24 0.88
N MET A 269 7.42 -21.59 0.66
CA MET A 269 6.38 -21.35 1.65
C MET A 269 5.44 -22.54 1.86
N GLN A 270 5.51 -23.57 1.01
CA GLN A 270 4.61 -24.73 1.02
C GLN A 270 3.12 -24.34 0.82
N MET A 271 2.89 -23.41 -0.11
CA MET A 271 1.56 -22.95 -0.54
C MET A 271 0.88 -24.00 -1.42
#